data_a1430f884bcc03351efeac48eed1c980
#
_entry.id   a1430f884bcc03351efeac48eed1c980
#
_cell.length_a   1.000
_cell.length_b   1.000
_cell.length_c   1.000
_cell.angle_alpha   90.00
_cell.angle_beta   90.00
_cell.angle_gamma   90.00
#
_symmetry.space_group_name_H-M   'P 1'
#
loop_
_entity.id
_entity.type
_entity.pdbx_description
1 polymer ?
#
loop_
_entity_poly.entity_id
_entity_poly.type
_entity_poly.pdbx_seq_one_letter_code
_entity_poly.pdbx_strand_id
1 'polypeptide(L)'
;GAEFIDWLKTFAYLGLDSNDKIRVGDVSVSPRDVLAAVLPNPAKLGHLMHGRTCAGTWVKGTYDGAPREVYLYHVADNETTMRDWGSQAVLWQTAMCPVVALELLANGSWKGTGVRGPEAFDAVPFLNLLGEYNTHHGIMEMGPGLWPSPKPTGQPGWDRPVKRAVLPGA
;
A
#
# COMPACT_ATOMS: atom_id res chain seq x y z
N GLY A 1 -0.27 -4.21 -14.37
CA GLY A 1 0.33 -4.19 -15.71
C GLY A 1 -0.74 -4.01 -16.79
N ALA A 2 -0.32 -3.88 -18.04
CA ALA A 2 -1.24 -3.67 -19.18
C ALA A 2 -2.28 -4.79 -19.28
N GLU A 3 -1.85 -6.03 -19.11
CA GLU A 3 -2.71 -7.22 -19.12
C GLU A 3 -3.88 -7.13 -18.11
N PHE A 4 -3.60 -6.66 -16.90
CA PHE A 4 -4.65 -6.47 -15.90
C PHE A 4 -5.72 -5.45 -16.34
N ILE A 5 -5.28 -4.37 -16.98
CA ILE A 5 -6.19 -3.35 -17.52
C ILE A 5 -7.04 -3.92 -18.65
N ASP A 6 -6.46 -4.76 -19.50
CA ASP A 6 -7.21 -5.39 -20.60
C ASP A 6 -8.26 -6.39 -20.08
N TRP A 7 -7.97 -7.11 -19.00
CA TRP A 7 -8.96 -7.95 -18.31
C TRP A 7 -10.13 -7.12 -17.75
N LEU A 8 -9.84 -6.00 -17.09
CA LEU A 8 -10.87 -5.11 -16.57
C LEU A 8 -11.76 -4.54 -17.68
N LYS A 9 -11.15 -4.13 -18.83
CA LYS A 9 -11.90 -3.67 -20.00
C LYS A 9 -12.79 -4.78 -20.59
N THR A 10 -12.29 -6.01 -20.61
CA THR A 10 -13.06 -7.17 -21.08
C THR A 10 -14.27 -7.41 -20.16
N PHE A 11 -14.11 -7.36 -18.86
CA PHE A 11 -15.22 -7.51 -17.92
C PHE A 11 -16.26 -6.41 -18.10
N ALA A 12 -15.84 -5.16 -18.26
CA ALA A 12 -16.72 -4.03 -18.52
C ALA A 12 -17.43 -4.18 -19.88
N TYR A 13 -16.72 -4.58 -20.93
CA TYR A 13 -17.31 -4.81 -22.25
C TYR A 13 -18.38 -5.91 -22.23
N LEU A 14 -18.17 -6.97 -21.46
CA LEU A 14 -19.12 -8.07 -21.29
C LEU A 14 -20.23 -7.75 -20.28
N GLY A 15 -20.19 -6.60 -19.60
CA GLY A 15 -21.14 -6.23 -18.56
C GLY A 15 -21.01 -7.07 -17.27
N LEU A 16 -19.88 -7.75 -17.08
CA LEU A 16 -19.63 -8.61 -15.90
C LEU A 16 -19.38 -7.81 -14.62
N ASP A 17 -19.14 -6.52 -14.71
CA ASP A 17 -18.99 -5.57 -13.60
C ASP A 17 -20.30 -4.96 -13.14
N SER A 18 -21.44 -5.23 -13.85
CA SER A 18 -22.75 -4.68 -13.52
C SER A 18 -23.32 -5.26 -12.22
N ASN A 19 -23.89 -4.36 -11.39
CA ASN A 19 -24.67 -4.70 -10.21
C ASN A 19 -26.16 -4.91 -10.53
N ASP A 20 -26.60 -4.59 -11.76
CA ASP A 20 -27.99 -4.74 -12.15
C ASP A 20 -28.38 -6.21 -12.17
N LYS A 21 -29.51 -6.52 -11.54
CA LYS A 21 -29.98 -7.89 -11.48
C LYS A 21 -30.59 -8.32 -12.80
N ILE A 22 -30.11 -9.44 -13.31
CA ILE A 22 -30.64 -10.11 -14.48
C ILE A 22 -31.25 -11.47 -14.07
N ARG A 23 -32.23 -11.91 -14.82
CA ARG A 23 -32.84 -13.21 -14.60
C ARG A 23 -32.10 -14.28 -15.39
N VAL A 24 -31.64 -15.32 -14.68
CA VAL A 24 -31.00 -16.50 -15.26
C VAL A 24 -31.78 -17.72 -14.80
N GLY A 25 -32.61 -18.27 -15.71
CA GLY A 25 -33.58 -19.32 -15.34
C GLY A 25 -34.58 -18.79 -14.30
N ASP A 26 -34.63 -19.43 -13.14
CA ASP A 26 -35.54 -19.08 -12.06
C ASP A 26 -34.90 -18.18 -10.97
N VAL A 27 -33.63 -17.84 -11.12
CA VAL A 27 -32.91 -16.99 -10.16
C VAL A 27 -32.63 -15.60 -10.71
N SER A 28 -32.55 -14.63 -9.80
CA SER A 28 -32.15 -13.24 -10.13
C SER A 28 -30.79 -12.97 -9.51
N VAL A 29 -29.79 -12.71 -10.35
CA VAL A 29 -28.40 -12.51 -9.94
C VAL A 29 -27.81 -11.28 -10.60
N SER A 30 -26.82 -10.63 -9.99
CA SER A 30 -26.00 -9.65 -10.71
C SER A 30 -24.80 -10.34 -11.38
N PRO A 31 -24.39 -9.91 -12.59
CA PRO A 31 -23.17 -10.43 -13.22
C PRO A 31 -21.94 -10.33 -12.31
N ARG A 32 -21.80 -9.23 -11.58
CA ARG A 32 -20.72 -9.00 -10.63
C ARG A 32 -20.70 -10.02 -9.48
N ASP A 33 -21.86 -10.38 -8.92
CA ASP A 33 -21.94 -11.37 -7.85
C ASP A 33 -21.50 -12.75 -8.36
N VAL A 34 -21.89 -13.10 -9.58
CA VAL A 34 -21.46 -14.36 -10.22
C VAL A 34 -19.95 -14.34 -10.45
N LEU A 35 -19.42 -13.25 -11.01
CA LEU A 35 -17.98 -13.10 -11.22
C LEU A 35 -17.20 -13.23 -9.91
N ALA A 36 -17.65 -12.54 -8.85
CA ALA A 36 -17.02 -12.58 -7.54
C ALA A 36 -17.05 -14.00 -6.92
N ALA A 37 -18.10 -14.76 -7.18
CA ALA A 37 -18.26 -16.13 -6.66
C ALA A 37 -17.32 -17.13 -7.35
N VAL A 38 -16.98 -16.92 -8.62
CA VAL A 38 -16.09 -17.84 -9.38
C VAL A 38 -14.61 -17.45 -9.29
N LEU A 39 -14.30 -16.20 -8.97
CA LEU A 39 -12.91 -15.76 -8.81
C LEU A 39 -12.26 -16.42 -7.58
N PRO A 40 -10.95 -16.72 -7.64
CA PRO A 40 -10.22 -17.22 -6.50
C PRO A 40 -10.31 -16.25 -5.32
N ASN A 41 -10.55 -16.78 -4.12
CA ASN A 41 -10.57 -15.95 -2.91
C ASN A 41 -9.18 -15.34 -2.66
N PRO A 42 -9.03 -14.01 -2.68
CA PRO A 42 -7.75 -13.34 -2.49
C PRO A 42 -7.04 -13.72 -1.18
N ALA A 43 -7.80 -13.99 -0.11
CA ALA A 43 -7.24 -14.40 1.17
C ALA A 43 -6.44 -15.71 1.11
N LYS A 44 -6.69 -16.54 0.09
CA LYS A 44 -6.01 -17.82 -0.13
C LYS A 44 -4.82 -17.73 -1.09
N LEU A 45 -4.57 -16.57 -1.67
CA LEU A 45 -3.54 -16.38 -2.70
C LEU A 45 -2.21 -15.84 -2.17
N GLY A 46 -2.13 -15.49 -0.88
CA GLY A 46 -0.97 -14.84 -0.30
C GLY A 46 0.36 -15.56 -0.55
N HIS A 47 0.35 -16.90 -0.45
CA HIS A 47 1.53 -17.75 -0.69
C HIS A 47 1.95 -17.86 -2.16
N LEU A 48 1.08 -17.49 -3.09
CA LEU A 48 1.37 -17.46 -4.53
C LEU A 48 1.83 -16.07 -4.99
N MET A 49 1.71 -15.06 -4.13
CA MET A 49 2.10 -13.70 -4.48
C MET A 49 3.58 -13.49 -4.15
N HIS A 50 4.29 -12.89 -5.08
CA HIS A 50 5.69 -12.51 -4.94
C HIS A 50 5.86 -11.01 -5.19
N GLY A 51 6.84 -10.43 -4.53
CA GLY A 51 7.21 -9.03 -4.75
C GLY A 51 6.81 -8.10 -3.61
N ARG A 52 6.80 -6.81 -3.91
CA ARG A 52 6.67 -5.74 -2.94
C ARG A 52 5.58 -4.78 -3.33
N THR A 53 4.91 -4.24 -2.31
CA THR A 53 4.01 -3.10 -2.45
C THR A 53 4.72 -1.85 -1.96
N CYS A 54 4.51 -0.74 -2.67
CA CYS A 54 4.99 0.57 -2.26
C CYS A 54 3.80 1.54 -2.31
N ALA A 55 3.53 2.17 -1.18
CA ALA A 55 2.54 3.24 -1.08
C ALA A 55 3.23 4.50 -0.55
N GLY A 56 2.80 5.67 -1.01
CA GLY A 56 3.43 6.89 -0.56
C GLY A 56 2.72 8.15 -1.03
N THR A 57 3.21 9.28 -0.54
CA THR A 57 2.68 10.60 -0.85
C THR A 57 3.77 11.47 -1.45
N TRP A 58 3.50 12.02 -2.63
CA TRP A 58 4.37 13.01 -3.26
C TRP A 58 3.95 14.41 -2.82
N VAL A 59 4.84 15.08 -2.11
CA VAL A 59 4.62 16.42 -1.58
C VAL A 59 5.48 17.41 -2.36
N LYS A 60 4.86 18.49 -2.85
CA LYS A 60 5.51 19.61 -3.49
C LYS A 60 5.23 20.88 -2.70
N GLY A 61 6.25 21.67 -2.46
CA GLY A 61 6.11 22.89 -1.69
C GLY A 61 7.36 23.74 -1.68
N THR A 62 7.45 24.62 -0.70
CA THR A 62 8.60 25.48 -0.44
C THR A 62 9.13 25.18 0.95
N TYR A 63 10.43 25.01 1.06
CA TYR A 63 11.14 24.84 2.32
C TYR A 63 12.31 25.82 2.37
N ASP A 64 12.37 26.65 3.41
CA ASP A 64 13.36 27.73 3.57
C ASP A 64 13.45 28.66 2.33
N GLY A 65 12.29 28.98 1.75
CA GLY A 65 12.20 29.86 0.59
C GLY A 65 12.57 29.22 -0.76
N ALA A 66 13.00 27.96 -0.79
CA ALA A 66 13.34 27.24 -2.00
C ALA A 66 12.29 26.17 -2.35
N PRO A 67 11.99 25.95 -3.64
CA PRO A 67 11.13 24.84 -4.06
C PRO A 67 11.72 23.51 -3.60
N ARG A 68 10.85 22.64 -3.03
CA ARG A 68 11.21 21.30 -2.60
C ARG A 68 10.13 20.31 -2.97
N GLU A 69 10.53 19.14 -3.45
CA GLU A 69 9.66 18.02 -3.73
C GLU A 69 10.20 16.79 -3.01
N VAL A 70 9.32 16.08 -2.30
CA VAL A 70 9.67 14.85 -1.58
C VAL A 70 8.63 13.77 -1.83
N TYR A 71 9.06 12.53 -1.85
CA TYR A 71 8.19 11.36 -1.84
C TYR A 71 8.40 10.59 -0.53
N LEU A 72 7.38 10.59 0.30
CA LEU A 72 7.34 9.76 1.49
C LEU A 72 6.75 8.42 1.09
N TYR A 73 7.41 7.33 1.42
CA TYR A 73 6.99 6.01 1.00
C TYR A 73 7.12 4.96 2.10
N HIS A 74 6.34 3.92 1.95
CA HIS A 74 6.29 2.74 2.80
C HIS A 74 6.26 1.50 1.91
N VAL A 75 7.15 0.55 2.18
CA VAL A 75 7.31 -0.68 1.38
C VAL A 75 7.02 -1.89 2.26
N ALA A 76 6.24 -2.83 1.72
CA ALA A 76 6.04 -4.15 2.31
C ALA A 76 6.42 -5.24 1.30
N ASP A 77 7.14 -6.24 1.78
CA ASP A 77 7.58 -7.41 1.00
C ASP A 77 6.68 -8.60 1.33
N ASN A 78 6.08 -9.23 0.30
CA ASN A 78 5.08 -10.27 0.53
C ASN A 78 5.67 -11.54 1.14
N GLU A 79 6.88 -11.93 0.77
CA GLU A 79 7.52 -13.12 1.33
C GLU A 79 7.82 -12.92 2.82
N THR A 80 8.28 -11.72 3.17
CA THR A 80 8.54 -11.36 4.57
C THR A 80 7.24 -11.31 5.38
N THR A 81 6.20 -10.65 4.90
CA THR A 81 4.94 -10.51 5.65
C THR A 81 4.20 -11.83 5.77
N MET A 82 4.25 -12.69 4.75
CA MET A 82 3.68 -14.04 4.82
C MET A 82 4.43 -14.93 5.79
N ARG A 83 5.78 -14.88 5.81
CA ARG A 83 6.61 -15.65 6.73
C ARG A 83 6.40 -15.25 8.19
N ASP A 84 6.43 -13.94 8.47
CA ASP A 84 6.50 -13.41 9.83
C ASP A 84 5.13 -13.20 10.45
N TRP A 85 4.10 -12.95 9.63
CA TRP A 85 2.76 -12.57 10.07
C TRP A 85 1.62 -13.39 9.46
N GLY A 86 1.92 -14.26 8.48
CA GLY A 86 0.90 -15.02 7.75
C GLY A 86 -0.07 -14.15 6.94
N SER A 87 0.35 -12.94 6.58
CA SER A 87 -0.47 -11.92 5.93
C SER A 87 0.14 -11.41 4.65
N GLN A 88 -0.69 -11.17 3.64
CA GLN A 88 -0.25 -10.54 2.39
C GLN A 88 0.28 -9.12 2.65
N ALA A 89 1.30 -8.71 1.87
CA ALA A 89 1.94 -7.41 2.00
C ALA A 89 0.96 -6.23 2.00
N VAL A 90 -0.05 -6.26 1.14
CA VAL A 90 -1.07 -5.20 1.05
C VAL A 90 -1.91 -5.12 2.33
N LEU A 91 -2.35 -6.27 2.86
CA LEU A 91 -3.15 -6.33 4.09
C LEU A 91 -2.32 -5.87 5.29
N TRP A 92 -1.11 -6.40 5.40
CA TRP A 92 -0.19 -6.05 6.47
C TRP A 92 0.15 -4.55 6.44
N GLN A 93 0.51 -4.01 5.28
CA GLN A 93 0.82 -2.59 5.09
C GLN A 93 -0.36 -1.68 5.47
N THR A 94 -1.57 -2.09 5.13
CA THR A 94 -2.79 -1.35 5.46
C THR A 94 -3.10 -1.40 6.96
N ALA A 95 -2.87 -2.55 7.61
CA ALA A 95 -3.19 -2.76 9.01
C ALA A 95 -2.18 -2.11 9.97
N MET A 96 -0.90 -2.06 9.61
CA MET A 96 0.15 -1.57 10.52
C MET A 96 0.00 -0.10 10.89
N CYS A 97 -0.41 0.76 9.97
CA CYS A 97 -0.62 2.17 10.29
C CYS A 97 -1.69 2.40 11.38
N PRO A 98 -2.89 1.81 11.31
CA PRO A 98 -3.87 1.85 12.41
C PRO A 98 -3.35 1.24 13.71
N VAL A 99 -2.60 0.14 13.67
CA VAL A 99 -2.05 -0.50 14.89
C VAL A 99 -1.08 0.44 15.59
N VAL A 100 -0.14 1.04 14.85
CA VAL A 100 0.80 2.04 15.40
C VAL A 100 0.06 3.24 15.98
N ALA A 101 -0.96 3.75 15.30
CA ALA A 101 -1.77 4.84 15.82
C ALA A 101 -2.49 4.48 17.12
N LEU A 102 -3.07 3.28 17.21
CA LEU A 102 -3.73 2.78 18.43
C LEU A 102 -2.75 2.66 19.59
N GLU A 103 -1.53 2.19 19.35
CA GLU A 103 -0.51 2.08 20.39
C GLU A 103 -0.08 3.46 20.90
N LEU A 104 0.11 4.44 20.00
CA LEU A 104 0.46 5.80 20.39
C LEU A 104 -0.65 6.49 21.17
N LEU A 105 -1.91 6.18 20.90
CA LEU A 105 -3.05 6.63 21.69
C LEU A 105 -3.09 5.93 23.05
N ALA A 106 -2.87 4.62 23.07
CA ALA A 106 -2.92 3.81 24.30
C ALA A 106 -1.80 4.17 25.28
N ASN A 107 -0.58 4.42 24.80
CA ASN A 107 0.54 4.82 25.64
C ASN A 107 0.58 6.32 25.97
N GLY A 108 -0.38 7.10 25.42
CA GLY A 108 -0.51 8.53 25.68
C GLY A 108 0.48 9.44 24.96
N SER A 109 1.25 8.92 24.00
CA SER A 109 2.10 9.73 23.12
C SER A 109 1.26 10.62 22.22
N TRP A 110 0.16 10.09 21.70
CA TRP A 110 -0.87 10.86 21.02
C TRP A 110 -2.05 11.11 21.96
N LYS A 111 -2.51 12.36 22.03
CA LYS A 111 -3.62 12.79 22.91
C LYS A 111 -4.59 13.67 22.14
N GLY A 112 -5.87 13.43 22.35
CA GLY A 112 -6.92 14.24 21.72
C GLY A 112 -8.31 13.74 22.05
N THR A 113 -9.32 14.55 21.75
CA THR A 113 -10.73 14.23 21.91
C THR A 113 -11.46 14.43 20.57
N GLY A 114 -12.55 13.72 20.36
CA GLY A 114 -13.35 13.78 19.16
C GLY A 114 -12.72 13.00 17.98
N VAL A 115 -13.26 13.19 16.78
CA VAL A 115 -12.74 12.60 15.54
C VAL A 115 -11.65 13.50 14.98
N ARG A 116 -10.45 12.95 14.79
CA ARG A 116 -9.30 13.68 14.27
C ARG A 116 -8.62 12.86 13.19
N GLY A 117 -8.08 13.54 12.16
CA GLY A 117 -7.17 12.93 11.21
C GLY A 117 -5.75 12.80 11.77
N PRO A 118 -4.90 11.94 11.21
CA PRO A 118 -3.53 11.73 11.68
C PRO A 118 -2.67 12.99 11.63
N GLU A 119 -2.98 13.92 10.77
CA GLU A 119 -2.30 15.22 10.64
C GLU A 119 -2.43 16.13 11.87
N ALA A 120 -3.33 15.80 12.79
CA ALA A 120 -3.48 16.52 14.06
C ALA A 120 -2.45 16.10 15.14
N PHE A 121 -1.61 15.11 14.83
CA PHE A 121 -0.65 14.52 15.77
C PHE A 121 0.79 14.65 15.25
N ASP A 122 1.75 14.55 16.17
CA ASP A 122 3.16 14.52 15.81
C ASP A 122 3.48 13.22 15.03
N ALA A 123 4.06 13.38 13.84
CA ALA A 123 4.42 12.28 12.96
C ALA A 123 5.69 11.53 13.43
N VAL A 124 6.58 12.17 14.20
CA VAL A 124 7.87 11.56 14.56
C VAL A 124 7.71 10.30 15.40
N PRO A 125 6.90 10.27 16.49
CA PRO A 125 6.65 9.04 17.23
C PRO A 125 6.05 7.93 16.37
N PHE A 126 5.18 8.29 15.42
CA PHE A 126 4.56 7.35 14.51
C PHE A 126 5.59 6.69 13.58
N LEU A 127 6.47 7.47 12.97
CA LEU A 127 7.50 6.96 12.08
C LEU A 127 8.53 6.10 12.81
N ASN A 128 8.89 6.47 14.04
CA ASN A 128 9.80 5.70 14.88
C ASN A 128 9.20 4.33 15.22
N LEU A 129 7.96 4.30 15.67
CA LEU A 129 7.27 3.06 16.03
C LEU A 129 7.00 2.18 14.81
N LEU A 130 6.68 2.76 13.66
CA LEU A 130 6.64 2.06 12.38
C LEU A 130 7.96 1.34 12.08
N GLY A 131 9.11 1.98 12.34
CA GLY A 131 10.42 1.38 12.19
C GLY A 131 10.66 0.20 13.12
N GLU A 132 10.20 0.28 14.37
CA GLU A 132 10.30 -0.81 15.35
C GLU A 132 9.50 -2.06 14.91
N TYR A 133 8.39 -1.87 14.20
CA TYR A 133 7.62 -2.95 13.58
C TYR A 133 8.21 -3.47 12.26
N ASN A 134 9.47 -3.15 11.94
CA ASN A 134 10.11 -3.54 10.69
C ASN A 134 9.41 -3.05 9.42
N THR A 135 8.63 -1.98 9.49
CA THR A 135 8.04 -1.36 8.33
C THR A 135 9.05 -0.47 7.63
N HIS A 136 9.43 -0.85 6.43
CA HIS A 136 10.35 -0.03 5.64
C HIS A 136 9.65 1.21 5.10
N HIS A 137 10.04 2.37 5.60
CA HIS A 137 9.54 3.67 5.14
C HIS A 137 10.70 4.62 4.88
N GLY A 138 10.47 5.67 4.13
CA GLY A 138 11.50 6.67 3.85
C GLY A 138 10.98 7.92 3.18
N ILE A 139 11.91 8.86 3.05
CA ILE A 139 11.72 10.11 2.34
C ILE A 139 12.73 10.16 1.21
N MET A 140 12.24 10.41 0.00
CA MET A 140 13.05 10.54 -1.21
C MET A 140 12.95 11.98 -1.70
N GLU A 141 14.10 12.65 -1.88
CA GLU A 141 14.13 13.95 -2.55
C GLU A 141 13.82 13.76 -4.03
N MET A 142 12.89 14.58 -4.54
CA MET A 142 12.45 14.59 -5.91
C MET A 142 12.89 15.89 -6.58
N GLY A 143 13.11 15.88 -7.90
CA GLY A 143 13.48 17.10 -8.62
C GLY A 143 13.38 16.93 -10.13
N PRO A 144 13.52 18.01 -10.91
CA PRO A 144 13.50 17.94 -12.37
C PRO A 144 14.58 16.97 -12.88
N GLY A 145 14.16 15.93 -13.59
CA GLY A 145 15.07 14.90 -14.11
C GLY A 145 15.44 13.79 -13.11
N LEU A 146 14.92 13.83 -11.88
CA LEU A 146 15.20 12.85 -10.82
C LEU A 146 14.05 11.87 -10.58
N TRP A 147 13.28 11.49 -11.57
CA TRP A 147 12.40 10.33 -11.44
C TRP A 147 13.15 9.05 -11.85
N PRO A 148 13.30 8.06 -10.95
CA PRO A 148 13.47 8.18 -9.49
C PRO A 148 14.95 8.01 -9.11
N SER A 149 15.57 9.04 -8.57
CA SER A 149 16.86 8.85 -7.88
C SER A 149 16.61 8.87 -6.37
N PRO A 150 16.57 7.71 -5.70
CA PRO A 150 16.48 7.70 -4.26
C PRO A 150 17.78 8.24 -3.66
N LYS A 151 17.72 9.34 -2.92
CA LYS A 151 18.73 9.64 -1.92
C LYS A 151 18.14 9.21 -0.58
N PRO A 152 18.65 8.13 0.03
CA PRO A 152 18.23 7.75 1.37
C PRO A 152 18.57 8.87 2.34
N THR A 153 17.58 9.38 3.05
CA THR A 153 17.83 10.26 4.18
C THR A 153 18.21 9.39 5.36
N GLY A 154 19.49 9.25 5.62
CA GLY A 154 20.22 8.75 6.80
C GLY A 154 19.48 8.05 7.95
N GLN A 155 18.44 7.24 7.68
CA GLN A 155 17.85 6.40 8.70
C GLN A 155 18.56 5.05 8.76
N PRO A 156 18.92 4.55 9.96
CA PRO A 156 19.55 3.25 10.11
C PRO A 156 18.71 2.14 9.48
N GLY A 157 19.28 1.43 8.52
CA GLY A 157 18.63 0.31 7.82
C GLY A 157 18.24 0.56 6.36
N TRP A 158 18.34 1.79 5.87
CA TRP A 158 17.94 2.17 4.51
C TRP A 158 19.04 2.00 3.46
N ASP A 159 20.28 1.87 3.89
CA ASP A 159 21.46 1.75 3.00
C ASP A 159 21.63 0.34 2.38
N ARG A 160 20.67 -0.54 2.58
CA ARG A 160 20.67 -1.81 1.86
C ARG A 160 20.06 -1.59 0.47
N PRO A 161 20.85 -1.72 -0.61
CA PRO A 161 20.31 -1.61 -1.95
C PRO A 161 19.19 -2.64 -2.12
N VAL A 162 18.00 -2.17 -2.44
CA VAL A 162 16.89 -3.03 -2.88
C VAL A 162 17.40 -3.74 -4.12
N LYS A 163 17.75 -5.02 -4.00
CA LYS A 163 18.07 -5.84 -5.18
C LYS A 163 16.87 -5.74 -6.09
N ARG A 164 17.05 -5.19 -7.29
CA ARG A 164 16.03 -5.22 -8.33
C ARG A 164 15.61 -6.69 -8.49
N ALA A 165 14.37 -6.99 -8.18
CA ALA A 165 13.79 -8.25 -8.59
C ALA A 165 13.78 -8.23 -10.12
N VAL A 166 14.62 -9.04 -10.73
CA VAL A 166 14.52 -9.35 -12.15
C VAL A 166 13.26 -10.19 -12.28
N LEU A 167 12.22 -9.61 -12.86
CA LEU A 167 11.04 -10.37 -13.21
C LEU A 167 11.48 -11.45 -14.21
N PRO A 168 11.24 -12.73 -13.96
CA PRO A 168 11.50 -13.76 -14.96
C PRO A 168 10.52 -13.55 -16.12
N GLY A 169 11.06 -13.32 -17.33
CA GLY A 169 10.32 -13.29 -18.58
C GLY A 169 9.76 -11.91 -18.98
N ALA A 170 10.63 -10.99 -19.37
CA ALA A 170 10.32 -9.95 -20.35
C ALA A 170 11.15 -10.23 -21.61
#